data_03288b52b29e8a714ac1fa37d1b74797
#
_entry.id   03288b52b29e8a714ac1fa37d1b74797
#
_cell.length_a   1.000
_cell.length_b   1.000
_cell.length_c   1.000
_cell.angle_alpha   90.00
_cell.angle_beta   90.00
_cell.angle_gamma   90.00
#
_symmetry.space_group_name_H-M   'P 1'
#
loop_
_entity.id
_entity.type
_entity.pdbx_description
1 polymer ?
#
loop_
_entity_poly.entity_id
_entity_poly.type
_entity_poly.pdbx_seq_one_letter_code
_entity_poly.pdbx_strand_id
1 'polypeptide(L)' 'MKEDGIETHWYENGQKKEETTYKFGKEISSKEWNVDGSVDE' A
#
# COMPACT_ATOMS: atom_id res chain seq x y z
N MET A 1 3.06 -2.64 -17.87
CA MET A 1 2.72 -1.56 -17.20
C MET A 1 1.42 -1.64 -16.50
N LYS A 2 1.31 -0.99 -15.42
CA LYS A 2 0.18 -1.13 -14.62
C LYS A 2 -0.63 0.10 -14.66
N GLU A 3 -1.85 0.01 -15.06
CA GLU A 3 -2.68 1.16 -15.17
C GLU A 3 -3.72 1.21 -14.09
N ASP A 4 -4.16 0.05 -13.64
CA ASP A 4 -5.12 -0.05 -12.57
C ASP A 4 -4.65 -1.12 -11.64
N GLY A 5 -4.97 -0.99 -10.38
CA GLY A 5 -4.67 -2.06 -9.48
C GLY A 5 -4.16 -1.56 -8.16
N ILE A 6 -3.86 -2.50 -7.29
CA ILE A 6 -3.40 -2.18 -5.95
C ILE A 6 -2.04 -2.81 -5.76
N GLU A 7 -1.11 -2.00 -5.27
CA GLU A 7 0.22 -2.48 -4.96
C GLU A 7 0.36 -2.56 -3.45
N THR A 8 0.73 -3.71 -2.94
CA THR A 8 0.83 -3.92 -1.50
C THR A 8 2.24 -4.33 -1.15
N HIS A 9 2.78 -3.71 -0.12
CA HIS A 9 4.08 -4.07 0.41
C HIS A 9 3.90 -4.60 1.82
N TRP A 10 4.79 -5.48 2.24
CA TRP A 10 4.65 -6.15 3.53
C TRP A 10 5.92 -6.01 4.34
N TYR A 11 5.75 -6.01 5.65
CA TYR A 11 6.88 -6.10 6.55
C TYR A 11 7.30 -7.56 6.67
N GLU A 12 8.47 -7.79 7.21
CA GLU A 12 8.96 -9.16 7.39
C GLU A 12 8.07 -9.99 8.29
N ASN A 13 7.39 -9.33 9.22
CA ASN A 13 6.55 -10.05 10.16
C ASN A 13 5.18 -10.40 9.58
N GLY A 14 4.94 -10.10 8.30
CA GLY A 14 3.68 -10.46 7.68
C GLY A 14 2.62 -9.38 7.74
N GLN A 15 2.88 -8.27 8.41
CA GLN A 15 1.93 -7.18 8.48
C GLN A 15 2.04 -6.31 7.24
N LYS A 16 0.94 -5.69 6.85
CA LYS A 16 0.97 -4.77 5.73
C LYS A 16 1.82 -3.56 6.06
N LYS A 17 2.60 -3.13 5.09
CA LYS A 17 3.42 -1.95 5.23
C LYS A 17 2.81 -0.79 4.48
N GLU A 18 2.39 -1.01 3.26
CA GLU A 18 1.89 0.04 2.41
C GLU A 18 0.95 -0.54 1.38
N GLU A 19 -0.09 0.20 1.06
CA GLU A 19 -1.01 -0.20 0.03
C GLU A 19 -1.33 1.02 -0.81
N THR A 20 -1.08 0.93 -2.11
CA THR A 20 -1.29 2.05 -3.01
C THR A 20 -2.24 1.61 -4.12
N THR A 21 -3.24 2.43 -4.39
CA THR A 21 -4.19 2.14 -5.45
C THR A 21 -3.89 3.02 -6.64
N TYR A 22 -3.80 2.41 -7.81
CA TYR A 22 -3.53 3.12 -9.06
C TYR A 22 -4.74 3.03 -9.97
N LYS A 23 -4.93 4.08 -10.75
CA LYS A 23 -5.96 4.08 -11.75
C LYS A 23 -5.47 4.88 -12.93
N PHE A 24 -5.54 4.30 -14.13
CA PHE A 24 -5.06 4.96 -15.33
C PHE A 24 -3.59 5.36 -15.18
N GLY A 25 -2.83 4.53 -14.49
CA GLY A 25 -1.42 4.81 -14.31
C GLY A 25 -1.10 5.85 -13.27
N LYS A 26 -2.11 6.32 -12.53
CA LYS A 26 -1.92 7.34 -11.52
C LYS A 26 -2.22 6.81 -10.14
N GLU A 27 -1.48 7.27 -9.17
CA GLU A 27 -1.75 6.93 -7.79
C GLU A 27 -2.92 7.76 -7.31
N ILE A 28 -3.99 7.11 -6.89
CA ILE A 28 -5.17 7.83 -6.41
C ILE A 28 -5.36 7.72 -4.92
N SER A 29 -4.66 6.78 -4.29
CA SER A 29 -4.83 6.57 -2.87
C SER A 29 -3.66 5.78 -2.33
N SER A 30 -3.26 6.06 -1.11
CA SER A 30 -2.22 5.24 -0.49
C SER A 30 -2.45 5.21 1.00
N LYS A 31 -1.97 4.17 1.64
CA LYS A 31 -2.13 3.97 3.04
C LYS A 31 -0.90 3.26 3.57
N GLU A 32 -0.48 3.64 4.76
CA GLU A 32 0.70 3.05 5.36
C GLU A 32 0.39 2.58 6.77
N TRP A 33 1.12 1.57 7.20
CA TRP A 33 0.95 1.02 8.54
C TRP A 33 2.31 0.89 9.19
N ASN A 34 2.32 0.91 10.50
CA ASN A 34 3.53 0.68 11.26
C ASN A 34 3.78 -0.82 11.35
N VAL A 35 4.96 -1.18 11.78
CA VAL A 35 5.34 -2.58 11.83
C VAL A 35 4.46 -3.36 12.81
N ASP A 36 3.84 -2.67 13.77
CA ASP A 36 2.97 -3.35 14.72
C ASP A 36 1.53 -3.44 14.21
N GLY A 37 1.27 -2.97 13.00
CA GLY A 37 -0.05 -3.09 12.40
C GLY A 37 -0.93 -1.86 12.55
N SER A 38 -0.49 -0.87 13.31
CA SER A 38 -1.32 0.32 13.50
C SER A 38 -1.16 1.24 12.30
N VAL A 39 -2.18 2.04 12.05
CA VAL A 39 -2.17 2.95 10.92
C VAL A 39 -1.19 4.07 11.18
N ASP A 40 -0.37 4.37 10.18
CA ASP A 40 0.57 5.46 10.26
C ASP A 40 -0.07 6.68 9.65
N GLU A 41 -0.55 7.56 10.49
CA GLU A 41 -1.12 8.81 10.02
C GLU A 41 -0.09 9.91 10.20
#